data_02d461819c0e33db84fee16fdaaaf856
#
_entry.id   02d461819c0e33db84fee16fdaaaf856
#
_cell.length_a   1.000
_cell.length_b   1.000
_cell.length_c   1.000
_cell.angle_alpha   90.00
_cell.angle_beta   90.00
_cell.angle_gamma   90.00
#
_symmetry.space_group_name_H-M   'P 1'
#
loop_
_entity.id
_entity.type
_entity.pdbx_description
1 polymer ?
#
loop_
_entity_poly.entity_id
_entity_poly.type
_entity_poly.pdbx_seq_one_letter_code
_entity_poly.pdbx_strand_id
1 'polypeptide(L)'
;HTAAADGSVKADLSVAKEMGGPGKPGTTTPEHLFAAGYAACFGGALDFVGKSHKKDASKARITCNVSIGPRELGGFGLAVKMHVEDKSIPQAELEALVKEAHEKICPYSHATRGNVDVQLEVVGG
;
A
#
# COMPACT_ATOMS: atom_id res chain seq x y z
N HIS A 1 3.47 16.94 14.07
CA HIS A 1 3.05 17.46 12.75
C HIS A 1 4.03 17.01 11.66
N THR A 2 3.50 16.58 10.56
CA THR A 2 4.28 16.25 9.39
C THR A 2 3.63 16.85 8.15
N ALA A 3 4.43 17.09 7.12
CA ALA A 3 3.92 17.65 5.88
C ALA A 3 4.80 17.26 4.70
N ALA A 4 4.20 17.15 3.52
CA ALA A 4 4.95 17.16 2.28
C ALA A 4 5.52 18.56 2.04
N ALA A 5 6.65 18.65 1.34
CA ALA A 5 7.36 19.91 1.15
C ALA A 5 6.51 20.99 0.47
N ASP A 6 5.59 20.59 -0.41
CA ASP A 6 4.69 21.52 -1.10
C ASP A 6 3.40 21.82 -0.32
N GLY A 7 3.23 21.24 0.86
CA GLY A 7 2.04 21.43 1.68
C GLY A 7 0.80 20.67 1.22
N SER A 8 0.91 19.83 0.18
CA SER A 8 -0.24 19.07 -0.33
C SER A 8 -0.74 18.04 0.66
N VAL A 9 0.11 17.54 1.53
CA VAL A 9 -0.24 16.62 2.61
C VAL A 9 0.30 17.16 3.91
N LYS A 10 -0.58 17.32 4.89
CA LYS A 10 -0.23 17.75 6.25
C LYS A 10 -1.03 16.92 7.24
N ALA A 11 -0.40 16.49 8.32
CA ALA A 11 -1.09 15.71 9.34
C ALA A 11 -0.43 15.89 10.69
N ASP A 12 -1.24 15.83 11.73
CA ASP A 12 -0.76 15.69 13.09
C ASP A 12 -0.70 14.20 13.42
N LEU A 13 0.40 13.77 14.00
CA LEU A 13 0.67 12.37 14.27
C LEU A 13 0.66 12.08 15.76
N SER A 14 0.22 10.89 16.11
CA SER A 14 0.42 10.33 17.44
C SER A 14 0.74 8.85 17.31
N VAL A 15 1.42 8.30 18.32
CA VAL A 15 1.67 6.86 18.36
C VAL A 15 0.35 6.14 18.60
N ALA A 16 0.09 5.08 17.86
CA ALA A 16 -1.13 4.31 17.98
C ALA A 16 -1.29 3.69 19.38
N LYS A 17 -2.53 3.53 19.82
CA LYS A 17 -2.83 2.91 21.12
C LYS A 17 -2.25 1.49 21.22
N GLU A 18 -2.28 0.75 20.14
CA GLU A 18 -1.75 -0.62 20.04
C GLU A 18 -0.25 -0.69 20.32
N MET A 19 0.46 0.45 20.14
CA MET A 19 1.88 0.59 20.41
C MET A 19 2.14 1.25 21.77
N GLY A 20 1.11 1.39 22.59
CA GLY A 20 1.22 2.03 23.89
C GLY A 20 1.14 3.55 23.85
N GLY A 21 0.78 4.13 22.72
CA GLY A 21 0.67 5.57 22.57
C GLY A 21 -0.72 6.11 22.91
N PRO A 22 -0.90 7.44 22.83
CA PRO A 22 -2.16 8.09 23.21
C PRO A 22 -3.29 7.94 22.20
N GLY A 23 -2.99 7.68 20.92
CA GLY A 23 -4.00 7.57 19.87
C GLY A 23 -4.95 8.76 19.85
N LYS A 24 -4.43 9.99 19.86
CA LYS A 24 -5.24 11.21 20.02
C LYS A 24 -6.21 11.41 18.87
N PRO A 25 -7.46 11.85 19.14
CA PRO A 25 -8.42 12.18 18.08
C PRO A 25 -7.86 13.25 17.14
N GLY A 26 -8.19 13.15 15.85
CA GLY A 26 -7.72 14.09 14.83
C GLY A 26 -6.28 13.86 14.39
N THR A 27 -5.63 12.79 14.87
CA THR A 27 -4.27 12.42 14.45
C THR A 27 -4.29 11.12 13.68
N THR A 28 -3.24 10.90 12.90
CA THR A 28 -3.01 9.63 12.21
C THR A 28 -1.68 9.04 12.66
N THR A 29 -1.24 7.96 12.05
CA THR A 29 0.02 7.31 12.36
C THR A 29 0.89 7.24 11.10
N PRO A 30 2.23 7.10 11.25
CA PRO A 30 3.10 6.86 10.09
C PRO A 30 2.67 5.63 9.29
N GLU A 31 2.21 4.58 9.96
CA GLU A 31 1.76 3.35 9.31
C GLU A 31 0.54 3.59 8.41
N HIS A 32 -0.41 4.42 8.85
CA HIS A 32 -1.58 4.80 8.03
C HIS A 32 -1.17 5.63 6.82
N LEU A 33 -0.22 6.55 6.97
CA LEU A 33 0.30 7.32 5.85
C LEU A 33 1.03 6.42 4.85
N PHE A 34 1.82 5.47 5.33
CA PHE A 34 2.49 4.49 4.49
C PHE A 34 1.47 3.65 3.72
N ALA A 35 0.43 3.18 4.40
CA ALA A 35 -0.64 2.39 3.79
C ALA A 35 -1.35 3.17 2.69
N ALA A 36 -1.75 4.40 2.95
CA ALA A 36 -2.43 5.24 1.96
C ALA A 36 -1.53 5.53 0.76
N GLY A 37 -0.27 5.86 1.01
CA GLY A 37 0.72 6.11 -0.03
C GLY A 37 0.95 4.89 -0.90
N TYR A 38 1.11 3.73 -0.28
CA TYR A 38 1.34 2.48 -1.00
C TYR A 38 0.13 2.10 -1.85
N ALA A 39 -1.08 2.18 -1.27
CA ALA A 39 -2.30 1.88 -2.02
C ALA A 39 -2.44 2.78 -3.25
N ALA A 40 -2.17 4.07 -3.11
CA ALA A 40 -2.24 5.03 -4.21
C ALA A 40 -1.16 4.75 -5.27
N CYS A 41 0.07 4.50 -4.85
CA CYS A 41 1.18 4.20 -5.74
C CYS A 41 0.93 2.91 -6.52
N PHE A 42 0.48 1.87 -5.83
CA PHE A 42 0.18 0.59 -6.46
C PHE A 42 -1.00 0.71 -7.43
N GLY A 43 -2.03 1.47 -7.06
CA GLY A 43 -3.19 1.72 -7.94
C GLY A 43 -2.78 2.38 -9.24
N GLY A 44 -1.88 3.36 -9.17
CA GLY A 44 -1.32 4.00 -10.36
C GLY A 44 -0.52 3.04 -11.22
N ALA A 45 0.29 2.18 -10.59
CA ALA A 45 1.06 1.16 -11.29
C ALA A 45 0.14 0.14 -11.98
N LEU A 46 -0.91 -0.29 -11.28
CA LEU A 46 -1.88 -1.23 -11.83
C LEU A 46 -2.63 -0.64 -13.03
N ASP A 47 -3.02 0.63 -12.93
CA ASP A 47 -3.65 1.34 -14.04
C ASP A 47 -2.72 1.41 -15.26
N PHE A 48 -1.45 1.72 -15.03
CA PHE A 48 -0.43 1.75 -16.10
C PHE A 48 -0.29 0.39 -16.78
N VAL A 49 -0.17 -0.69 -15.99
CA VAL A 49 -0.07 -2.05 -16.52
C VAL A 49 -1.33 -2.43 -17.30
N GLY A 50 -2.49 -2.12 -16.75
CA GLY A 50 -3.77 -2.38 -17.42
C GLY A 50 -3.81 -1.74 -18.80
N LYS A 51 -3.47 -0.46 -18.88
CA LYS A 51 -3.46 0.27 -20.15
C LYS A 51 -2.47 -0.32 -21.16
N SER A 52 -1.32 -0.78 -20.70
CA SER A 52 -0.31 -1.39 -21.58
C SER A 52 -0.82 -2.71 -22.19
N HIS A 53 -1.76 -3.38 -21.55
CA HIS A 53 -2.42 -4.60 -22.04
C HIS A 53 -3.82 -4.34 -22.59
N LYS A 54 -4.19 -3.07 -22.80
CA LYS A 54 -5.51 -2.66 -23.29
C LYS A 54 -6.64 -3.13 -22.38
N LYS A 55 -6.39 -3.10 -21.07
CA LYS A 55 -7.36 -3.42 -20.03
C LYS A 55 -7.62 -2.18 -19.18
N ASP A 56 -8.83 -2.07 -18.65
CA ASP A 56 -9.17 -0.97 -17.75
C ASP A 56 -9.14 -1.47 -16.30
N ALA A 57 -8.06 -1.14 -15.59
CA ALA A 57 -7.91 -1.43 -14.17
C ALA A 57 -8.03 -0.16 -13.32
N SER A 58 -8.55 0.93 -13.89
CA SER A 58 -8.65 2.22 -13.18
C SER A 58 -9.64 2.20 -12.03
N LYS A 59 -10.57 1.24 -12.02
CA LYS A 59 -11.59 1.11 -10.98
C LYS A 59 -11.23 0.09 -9.90
N ALA A 60 -10.05 -0.49 -9.96
CA ALA A 60 -9.60 -1.44 -8.96
C ALA A 60 -9.55 -0.77 -7.58
N ARG A 61 -10.04 -1.46 -6.57
CA ARG A 61 -10.00 -1.00 -5.19
C ARG A 61 -8.81 -1.63 -4.49
N ILE A 62 -7.96 -0.79 -3.93
CA ILE A 62 -6.76 -1.24 -3.24
C ILE A 62 -6.85 -0.83 -1.79
N THR A 63 -6.82 -1.83 -0.92
CA THR A 63 -6.80 -1.63 0.53
C THR A 63 -5.49 -2.16 1.06
N CYS A 64 -4.75 -1.32 1.76
CA CYS A 64 -3.44 -1.65 2.27
C CYS A 64 -3.47 -1.63 3.80
N ASN A 65 -3.04 -2.73 4.41
CA ASN A 65 -2.86 -2.83 5.85
C ASN A 65 -1.37 -2.89 6.15
N VAL A 66 -0.89 -1.99 6.99
CA VAL A 66 0.52 -1.93 7.39
C VAL A 66 0.60 -2.27 8.87
N SER A 67 1.42 -3.26 9.18
CA SER A 67 1.70 -3.68 10.55
C SER A 67 3.11 -3.26 10.95
N ILE A 68 3.31 -2.93 12.20
CA ILE A 68 4.61 -2.61 12.77
C ILE A 68 4.91 -3.57 13.91
N GLY A 69 6.15 -4.00 14.01
CA GLY A 69 6.57 -4.89 15.07
C GLY A 69 8.08 -4.83 15.29
N PRO A 70 8.57 -5.43 16.39
CA PRO A 70 10.00 -5.41 16.69
C PRO A 70 10.80 -6.27 15.69
N ARG A 71 12.03 -5.83 15.42
CA ARG A 71 13.01 -6.60 14.61
C ARG A 71 13.93 -7.36 15.53
N GLU A 72 14.43 -8.51 15.05
CA GLU A 72 15.36 -9.34 15.80
C GLU A 72 16.64 -8.58 16.21
N LEU A 73 17.14 -7.72 15.33
CA LEU A 73 18.38 -6.96 15.56
C LEU A 73 18.12 -5.59 16.20
N GLY A 74 16.93 -5.35 16.71
CA GLY A 74 16.55 -4.08 17.33
C GLY A 74 15.75 -3.17 16.38
N GLY A 75 15.10 -2.18 16.95
CA GLY A 75 14.21 -1.30 16.20
C GLY A 75 12.93 -1.99 15.77
N PHE A 76 12.24 -1.36 14.83
CA PHE A 76 10.93 -1.83 14.37
C PHE A 76 10.94 -2.05 12.86
N GLY A 77 10.15 -3.00 12.42
CA GLY A 77 9.96 -3.30 11.00
C GLY A 77 8.50 -3.26 10.63
N LEU A 78 8.25 -3.22 9.33
CA LEU A 78 6.90 -3.17 8.77
C LEU A 78 6.58 -4.47 8.04
N ALA A 79 5.30 -4.80 8.00
CA ALA A 79 4.74 -5.83 7.13
C ALA A 79 3.51 -5.26 6.46
N VAL A 80 3.27 -5.64 5.22
CA VAL A 80 2.18 -5.09 4.41
C VAL A 80 1.29 -6.23 3.92
N LYS A 81 -0.02 -6.04 4.04
CA LYS A 81 -1.00 -6.89 3.39
C LYS A 81 -1.85 -5.99 2.49
N MET A 82 -1.86 -6.30 1.21
CA MET A 82 -2.56 -5.50 0.21
C MET A 82 -3.66 -6.32 -0.44
N HIS A 83 -4.88 -5.78 -0.42
CA HIS A 83 -6.04 -6.39 -1.03
C HIS A 83 -6.40 -5.61 -2.29
N VAL A 84 -6.45 -6.30 -3.42
CA VAL A 84 -6.79 -5.71 -4.72
C VAL A 84 -8.06 -6.38 -5.25
N GLU A 85 -9.10 -5.59 -5.46
CA GLU A 85 -10.38 -6.11 -5.93
C GLU A 85 -10.85 -5.37 -7.18
N ASP A 86 -11.18 -6.13 -8.23
CA ASP A 86 -11.84 -5.60 -9.42
C ASP A 86 -12.67 -6.71 -10.06
N LYS A 87 -13.98 -6.68 -9.82
CA LYS A 87 -14.89 -7.70 -10.32
C LYS A 87 -15.13 -7.62 -11.84
N SER A 88 -14.72 -6.52 -12.47
CA SER A 88 -14.86 -6.36 -13.92
C SER A 88 -13.75 -7.05 -14.71
N ILE A 89 -12.71 -7.53 -14.02
CA ILE A 89 -11.58 -8.23 -14.65
C ILE A 89 -11.57 -9.69 -14.17
N PRO A 90 -11.49 -10.67 -15.08
CA PRO A 90 -11.40 -12.06 -14.66
C PRO A 90 -10.23 -12.32 -13.70
N GLN A 91 -10.42 -13.25 -12.78
CA GLN A 91 -9.47 -13.51 -11.70
C GLN A 91 -8.04 -13.73 -12.21
N ALA A 92 -7.86 -14.61 -13.20
CA ALA A 92 -6.53 -14.91 -13.72
C ALA A 92 -5.86 -13.69 -14.38
N GLU A 93 -6.65 -12.87 -15.08
CA GLU A 93 -6.12 -11.65 -15.71
C GLU A 93 -5.72 -10.63 -14.65
N LEU A 94 -6.54 -10.44 -13.63
CA LEU A 94 -6.23 -9.49 -12.56
C LEU A 94 -4.98 -9.93 -11.79
N GLU A 95 -4.82 -11.22 -11.51
CA GLU A 95 -3.63 -11.75 -10.88
C GLU A 95 -2.37 -11.43 -11.69
N ALA A 96 -2.43 -11.60 -13.02
CA ALA A 96 -1.30 -11.31 -13.89
C ALA A 96 -0.95 -9.80 -13.89
N LEU A 97 -1.97 -8.94 -13.95
CA LEU A 97 -1.76 -7.49 -13.92
C LEU A 97 -1.15 -7.05 -12.57
N VAL A 98 -1.67 -7.57 -11.48
CA VAL A 98 -1.17 -7.26 -10.13
C VAL A 98 0.28 -7.72 -9.97
N LYS A 99 0.60 -8.93 -10.44
CA LYS A 99 1.95 -9.46 -10.38
C LYS A 99 2.94 -8.56 -11.14
N GLU A 100 2.59 -8.14 -12.34
CA GLU A 100 3.45 -7.26 -13.13
C GLU A 100 3.60 -5.89 -12.46
N ALA A 101 2.51 -5.32 -11.94
CA ALA A 101 2.55 -4.04 -11.24
C ALA A 101 3.48 -4.11 -10.03
N HIS A 102 3.38 -5.17 -9.24
CA HIS A 102 4.21 -5.34 -8.05
C HIS A 102 5.68 -5.61 -8.39
N GLU A 103 5.95 -6.48 -9.35
CA GLU A 103 7.32 -6.90 -9.65
C GLU A 103 8.10 -5.91 -10.50
N LYS A 104 7.42 -5.11 -11.35
CA LYS A 104 8.11 -4.35 -12.39
C LYS A 104 7.81 -2.85 -12.41
N ILE A 105 6.68 -2.40 -11.87
CA ILE A 105 6.21 -1.03 -12.13
C ILE A 105 6.14 -0.19 -10.85
N CYS A 106 5.53 -0.69 -9.79
CA CYS A 106 5.30 0.11 -8.59
C CYS A 106 6.60 0.47 -7.86
N PRO A 107 6.96 1.76 -7.74
CA PRO A 107 8.20 2.15 -7.05
C PRO A 107 8.17 1.83 -5.55
N TYR A 108 7.01 1.81 -4.90
CA TYR A 108 6.93 1.41 -3.50
C TYR A 108 7.17 -0.09 -3.35
N SER A 109 6.68 -0.90 -4.28
CA SER A 109 7.00 -2.33 -4.31
C SER A 109 8.50 -2.57 -4.54
N HIS A 110 9.13 -1.73 -5.36
CA HIS A 110 10.58 -1.78 -5.54
C HIS A 110 11.31 -1.45 -4.24
N ALA A 111 10.85 -0.44 -3.51
CA ALA A 111 11.44 -0.02 -2.24
C ALA A 111 11.30 -1.08 -1.14
N THR A 112 10.20 -1.82 -1.15
CA THR A 112 9.92 -2.84 -0.12
C THR A 112 10.53 -4.21 -0.44
N ARG A 113 10.80 -4.49 -1.71
CA ARG A 113 11.25 -5.82 -2.16
C ARG A 113 12.55 -6.23 -1.49
N GLY A 114 12.56 -7.45 -0.92
CA GLY A 114 13.72 -7.98 -0.21
C GLY A 114 13.91 -7.39 1.18
N ASN A 115 13.03 -6.52 1.63
CA ASN A 115 13.14 -5.84 2.92
C ASN A 115 11.86 -5.93 3.75
N VAL A 116 10.72 -5.62 3.15
CA VAL A 116 9.41 -5.64 3.81
C VAL A 116 8.59 -6.78 3.22
N ASP A 117 8.00 -7.61 4.07
CA ASP A 117 7.09 -8.66 3.62
C ASP A 117 5.80 -8.01 3.11
N VAL A 118 5.50 -8.23 1.84
CA VAL A 118 4.28 -7.72 1.20
C VAL A 118 3.47 -8.90 0.69
N GLN A 119 2.30 -9.09 1.27
CA GLN A 119 1.36 -10.13 0.85
C GLN A 119 0.27 -9.50 0.00
N LEU A 120 -0.01 -10.10 -1.14
CA LEU A 120 -1.03 -9.64 -2.08
C LEU A 120 -2.20 -10.61 -2.09
N GLU A 121 -3.39 -10.07 -1.91
CA GLU A 121 -4.64 -10.81 -2.05
C GLU A 121 -5.42 -10.21 -3.21
N VAL A 122 -5.76 -11.03 -4.21
CA VAL A 122 -6.38 -10.57 -5.45
C VAL A 122 -7.76 -11.18 -5.58
N VAL A 123 -8.77 -10.34 -5.79
CA VAL A 123 -10.16 -10.77 -5.97
C VAL A 123 -10.68 -10.20 -7.29
N GLY A 124 -10.77 -11.02 -8.30
CA GLY A 124 -11.31 -10.68 -9.61
C GLY A 124 -12.74 -11.16 -9.80
N GLY A 125 -13.20 -11.02 -11.01
CA GLY A 125 -14.51 -11.51 -11.43
C GLY A 125 -14.53 -12.96 -11.87
#